data_1ddb5986c09cadc50696222d517bc3f0
#
_entry.id   1ddb5986c09cadc50696222d517bc3f0
#
_cell.length_a   1.000
_cell.length_b   1.000
_cell.length_c   1.000
_cell.angle_alpha   90.00
_cell.angle_beta   90.00
_cell.angle_gamma   90.00
#
_symmetry.space_group_name_H-M   'P 1'
#
loop_
_entity.id
_entity.type
_entity.pdbx_description
1 polymer ?
#
loop_
_entity_poly.entity_id
_entity_poly.type
_entity_poly.pdbx_seq_one_letter_code
_entity_poly.pdbx_strand_id
1 'polypeptide(L)'
;MIFRKKKEEVKKPEIKVVLACADHLKYVDEINDTIEKASKERGTGIARRTYEYIAGKISEGKAIIALDGEKFAGFCYIESWSDEKYVANSGLIVHWDYRGYGLARRIKHKAFEISRKRFPDAKLFGLTTGLAVMKINSELGYRPVTFSELTDDEQFWKGCQSCVNYDILLRMKHSKCLCTGMLYDPAWQKEKRKMNMPYDMFLEWLEKRKKD
;
A
#
# COMPACT_ATOMS: atom_id res chain seq x y z
N MET A 1 6.56 -21.82 -49.25
CA MET A 1 5.30 -21.55 -48.55
C MET A 1 5.60 -21.37 -47.08
N ILE A 2 5.62 -20.11 -46.60
CA ILE A 2 5.94 -19.78 -45.19
C ILE A 2 4.60 -19.73 -44.47
N PHE A 3 4.33 -20.73 -43.63
CA PHE A 3 3.16 -20.73 -42.75
C PHE A 3 3.37 -19.70 -41.64
N ARG A 4 2.76 -18.51 -41.75
CA ARG A 4 2.59 -17.59 -40.64
C ARG A 4 1.62 -18.22 -39.62
N LYS A 5 2.16 -18.73 -38.49
CA LYS A 5 1.31 -19.05 -37.33
C LYS A 5 0.56 -17.78 -36.92
N LYS A 6 -0.78 -17.80 -36.98
CA LYS A 6 -1.62 -16.78 -36.34
C LYS A 6 -1.24 -16.74 -34.86
N LYS A 7 -0.78 -15.57 -34.37
CA LYS A 7 -0.73 -15.31 -32.93
C LYS A 7 -2.17 -15.35 -32.45
N GLU A 8 -2.53 -16.33 -31.61
CA GLU A 8 -3.76 -16.28 -30.84
C GLU A 8 -3.76 -14.98 -30.05
N GLU A 9 -4.77 -14.14 -30.22
CA GLU A 9 -4.99 -12.96 -29.38
C GLU A 9 -5.28 -13.45 -27.96
N VAL A 10 -4.29 -13.34 -27.08
CA VAL A 10 -4.46 -13.61 -25.66
C VAL A 10 -5.42 -12.55 -25.11
N LYS A 11 -6.66 -12.95 -24.87
CA LYS A 11 -7.69 -12.09 -24.28
C LYS A 11 -7.17 -11.50 -22.98
N LYS A 12 -7.15 -10.17 -22.87
CA LYS A 12 -6.74 -9.51 -21.63
C LYS A 12 -7.64 -9.94 -20.47
N PRO A 13 -7.09 -10.28 -19.29
CA PRO A 13 -7.89 -10.69 -18.15
C PRO A 13 -8.82 -9.56 -17.69
N GLU A 14 -10.06 -9.90 -17.33
CA GLU A 14 -11.05 -8.95 -16.80
C GLU A 14 -10.98 -8.90 -15.27
N ILE A 15 -9.95 -8.25 -14.75
CA ILE A 15 -9.66 -8.23 -13.32
C ILE A 15 -10.53 -7.21 -12.60
N LYS A 16 -11.26 -7.62 -11.58
CA LYS A 16 -12.00 -6.78 -10.65
C LYS A 16 -11.17 -6.54 -9.39
N VAL A 17 -11.12 -5.30 -8.91
CA VAL A 17 -10.45 -4.91 -7.65
C VAL A 17 -11.52 -4.39 -6.71
N VAL A 18 -11.76 -5.12 -5.63
CA VAL A 18 -12.86 -4.88 -4.70
C VAL A 18 -12.41 -4.88 -3.25
N LEU A 19 -13.23 -4.31 -2.37
CA LEU A 19 -13.10 -4.52 -0.93
C LEU A 19 -13.44 -5.98 -0.64
N ALA A 20 -12.58 -6.69 0.07
CA ALA A 20 -12.83 -8.09 0.41
C ALA A 20 -13.95 -8.21 1.46
N CYS A 21 -14.72 -9.29 1.38
CA CYS A 21 -15.79 -9.67 2.29
C CYS A 21 -15.68 -11.16 2.63
N ALA A 22 -16.62 -11.69 3.42
CA ALA A 22 -16.60 -13.08 3.88
C ALA A 22 -16.48 -14.12 2.76
N ASP A 23 -17.07 -13.87 1.59
CA ASP A 23 -16.98 -14.78 0.42
C ASP A 23 -15.54 -14.97 -0.09
N HIS A 24 -14.63 -14.06 0.29
CA HIS A 24 -13.23 -14.09 -0.09
C HIS A 24 -12.32 -14.83 0.91
N LEU A 25 -12.87 -15.35 2.02
CA LEU A 25 -12.09 -16.13 3.00
C LEU A 25 -11.50 -17.40 2.37
N LYS A 26 -12.13 -17.94 1.35
CA LYS A 26 -11.63 -19.10 0.58
C LYS A 26 -10.25 -18.86 -0.08
N TYR A 27 -9.81 -17.61 -0.23
CA TYR A 27 -8.52 -17.26 -0.83
C TYR A 27 -7.38 -17.05 0.18
N VAL A 28 -7.63 -17.20 1.49
CA VAL A 28 -6.62 -16.88 2.51
C VAL A 28 -5.34 -17.68 2.36
N ASP A 29 -5.44 -18.97 2.07
CA ASP A 29 -4.27 -19.83 1.87
C ASP A 29 -3.50 -19.42 0.60
N GLU A 30 -4.20 -19.18 -0.51
CA GLU A 30 -3.58 -18.74 -1.76
C GLU A 30 -2.91 -17.35 -1.63
N ILE A 31 -3.51 -16.45 -0.85
CA ILE A 31 -2.91 -15.15 -0.49
C ILE A 31 -1.59 -15.39 0.24
N ASN A 32 -1.59 -16.22 1.28
CA ASN A 32 -0.41 -16.51 2.09
C ASN A 32 0.69 -17.19 1.27
N ASP A 33 0.36 -18.14 0.42
CA ASP A 33 1.31 -18.84 -0.44
C ASP A 33 1.94 -17.87 -1.46
N THR A 34 1.12 -16.96 -2.00
CA THR A 34 1.62 -15.91 -2.91
C THR A 34 2.55 -14.93 -2.19
N ILE A 35 2.23 -14.54 -0.95
CA ILE A 35 3.10 -13.71 -0.10
C ILE A 35 4.43 -14.41 0.13
N GLU A 36 4.42 -15.66 0.57
CA GLU A 36 5.62 -16.42 0.88
C GLU A 36 6.52 -16.60 -0.35
N LYS A 37 5.95 -17.00 -1.48
CA LYS A 37 6.68 -17.16 -2.73
C LYS A 37 7.30 -15.84 -3.19
N ALA A 38 6.55 -14.75 -3.15
CA ALA A 38 7.04 -13.42 -3.52
C ALA A 38 8.17 -12.92 -2.58
N SER A 39 8.13 -13.27 -1.30
CA SER A 39 9.18 -12.95 -0.33
C SER A 39 10.47 -13.73 -0.63
N LYS A 40 10.36 -15.03 -0.91
CA LYS A 40 11.51 -15.88 -1.29
C LYS A 40 12.16 -15.40 -2.59
N GLU A 41 11.38 -15.09 -3.61
CA GLU A 41 11.88 -14.59 -4.91
C GLU A 41 12.65 -13.27 -4.79
N ARG A 42 12.25 -12.39 -3.89
CA ARG A 42 12.88 -11.05 -3.73
C ARG A 42 14.00 -11.05 -2.72
N GLY A 43 14.12 -12.08 -1.87
CA GLY A 43 15.04 -12.10 -0.74
C GLY A 43 14.76 -11.01 0.31
N THR A 44 13.63 -10.31 0.22
CA THR A 44 13.22 -9.23 1.14
C THR A 44 11.71 -9.14 1.24
N GLY A 45 11.23 -8.53 2.30
CA GLY A 45 9.88 -7.96 2.33
C GLY A 45 8.89 -8.71 3.17
N ILE A 46 7.71 -8.94 2.62
CA ILE A 46 6.53 -9.34 3.35
C ILE A 46 6.68 -10.78 3.84
N ALA A 47 6.64 -10.96 5.16
CA ALA A 47 6.58 -12.29 5.74
C ALA A 47 5.18 -12.91 5.58
N ARG A 48 5.14 -14.24 5.54
CA ARG A 48 3.89 -14.99 5.67
C ARG A 48 3.14 -14.54 6.93
N ARG A 49 1.83 -14.39 6.81
CA ARG A 49 0.93 -14.10 7.92
C ARG A 49 0.19 -15.37 8.33
N THR A 50 -0.37 -15.40 9.54
CA THR A 50 -1.25 -16.51 9.92
C THR A 50 -2.56 -16.42 9.14
N TYR A 51 -3.28 -17.55 9.05
CA TYR A 51 -4.60 -17.61 8.45
C TYR A 51 -5.55 -16.60 9.13
N GLU A 52 -5.60 -16.62 10.46
CA GLU A 52 -6.46 -15.78 11.29
C GLU A 52 -6.19 -14.30 11.07
N TYR A 53 -4.93 -13.93 10.87
CA TYR A 53 -4.55 -12.55 10.62
C TYR A 53 -5.13 -12.04 9.29
N ILE A 54 -4.97 -12.78 8.20
CA ILE A 54 -5.52 -12.39 6.88
C ILE A 54 -7.05 -12.47 6.90
N ALA A 55 -7.62 -13.53 7.48
CA ALA A 55 -9.07 -13.68 7.63
C ALA A 55 -9.68 -12.52 8.44
N GLY A 56 -9.02 -12.10 9.53
CA GLY A 56 -9.41 -10.94 10.31
C GLY A 56 -9.45 -9.65 9.47
N LYS A 57 -8.41 -9.39 8.64
CA LYS A 57 -8.39 -8.21 7.74
C LYS A 57 -9.54 -8.23 6.73
N ILE A 58 -9.89 -9.41 6.22
CA ILE A 58 -11.03 -9.59 5.31
C ILE A 58 -12.34 -9.32 6.04
N SER A 59 -12.56 -9.94 7.21
CA SER A 59 -13.79 -9.83 7.99
C SER A 59 -14.04 -8.42 8.53
N GLU A 60 -12.97 -7.69 8.88
CA GLU A 60 -13.03 -6.28 9.30
C GLU A 60 -13.23 -5.30 8.12
N GLY A 61 -13.30 -5.79 6.89
CA GLY A 61 -13.37 -4.97 5.69
C GLY A 61 -12.14 -4.08 5.51
N LYS A 62 -10.98 -4.53 5.96
CA LYS A 62 -9.68 -3.85 5.85
C LYS A 62 -8.78 -4.48 4.77
N ALA A 63 -9.34 -5.30 3.88
CA ALA A 63 -8.60 -5.98 2.82
C ALA A 63 -9.15 -5.63 1.44
N ILE A 64 -8.26 -5.52 0.48
CA ILE A 64 -8.55 -5.33 -0.94
C ILE A 64 -8.10 -6.58 -1.68
N ILE A 65 -8.98 -7.16 -2.50
CA ILE A 65 -8.70 -8.32 -3.31
C ILE A 65 -8.91 -8.01 -4.78
N ALA A 66 -8.09 -8.60 -5.62
CA ALA A 66 -8.22 -8.57 -7.08
C ALA A 66 -8.49 -9.98 -7.59
N LEU A 67 -9.50 -10.11 -8.43
CA LEU A 67 -9.97 -11.38 -8.98
C LEU A 67 -10.16 -11.29 -10.49
N ASP A 68 -9.80 -12.35 -11.19
CA ASP A 68 -10.15 -12.60 -12.60
C ASP A 68 -11.18 -13.74 -12.65
N GLY A 69 -12.47 -13.39 -12.67
CA GLY A 69 -13.54 -14.32 -12.34
C GLY A 69 -13.38 -14.86 -10.91
N GLU A 70 -13.21 -16.18 -10.77
CA GLU A 70 -12.95 -16.85 -9.49
C GLU A 70 -11.45 -17.06 -9.18
N LYS A 71 -10.54 -16.55 -10.01
CA LYS A 71 -9.11 -16.72 -9.80
C LYS A 71 -8.53 -15.57 -9.02
N PHE A 72 -7.72 -15.87 -8.01
CA PHE A 72 -6.98 -14.87 -7.25
C PHE A 72 -5.92 -14.19 -8.14
N ALA A 73 -5.92 -12.85 -8.12
CA ALA A 73 -4.97 -12.06 -8.90
C ALA A 73 -4.07 -11.14 -8.05
N GLY A 74 -4.53 -10.75 -6.86
CA GLY A 74 -3.71 -9.91 -5.99
C GLY A 74 -4.43 -9.43 -4.74
N PHE A 75 -3.65 -8.85 -3.80
CA PHE A 75 -4.15 -8.52 -2.47
C PHE A 75 -3.40 -7.33 -1.87
N CYS A 76 -4.05 -6.65 -0.93
CA CYS A 76 -3.47 -5.64 -0.04
C CYS A 76 -4.38 -5.50 1.17
N TYR A 77 -3.82 -5.12 2.34
CA TYR A 77 -4.62 -4.84 3.52
C TYR A 77 -4.25 -3.52 4.17
N ILE A 78 -5.16 -3.01 5.00
CA ILE A 78 -5.06 -1.73 5.70
C ILE A 78 -4.85 -2.02 7.19
N GLU A 79 -3.91 -1.33 7.79
CA GLU A 79 -3.67 -1.33 9.23
C GLU A 79 -3.57 0.07 9.78
N SER A 80 -3.94 0.24 11.05
CA SER A 80 -3.84 1.51 11.75
C SER A 80 -3.11 1.33 13.07
N TRP A 81 -2.38 2.37 13.49
CA TRP A 81 -1.59 2.44 14.71
C TRP A 81 -1.76 3.80 15.38
N SER A 82 -1.32 3.90 16.63
CA SER A 82 -1.31 5.16 17.39
C SER A 82 -2.68 5.86 17.37
N ASP A 83 -3.74 5.13 17.77
CA ASP A 83 -5.13 5.60 17.76
C ASP A 83 -5.55 6.16 16.39
N GLU A 84 -5.27 5.39 15.34
CA GLU A 84 -5.62 5.71 13.94
C GLU A 84 -4.93 6.96 13.36
N LYS A 85 -3.92 7.52 14.03
CA LYS A 85 -3.14 8.65 13.51
C LYS A 85 -2.25 8.23 12.34
N TYR A 86 -1.84 6.96 12.31
CA TYR A 86 -1.01 6.37 11.26
C TYR A 86 -1.71 5.16 10.64
N VAL A 87 -1.70 5.10 9.32
CA VAL A 87 -2.31 4.02 8.54
C VAL A 87 -1.33 3.50 7.49
N ALA A 88 -1.16 2.19 7.39
CA ALA A 88 -0.37 1.59 6.33
C ALA A 88 -1.25 0.74 5.40
N ASN A 89 -0.92 0.79 4.11
CA ASN A 89 -1.42 -0.17 3.13
C ASN A 89 -0.34 -1.22 2.91
N SER A 90 -0.47 -2.33 3.61
CA SER A 90 0.51 -3.41 3.72
C SER A 90 0.12 -4.63 2.88
N GLY A 91 1.06 -5.55 2.71
CA GLY A 91 0.78 -6.83 2.04
C GLY A 91 0.44 -6.72 0.56
N LEU A 92 0.88 -5.65 -0.13
CA LEU A 92 0.64 -5.50 -1.57
C LEU A 92 1.36 -6.59 -2.36
N ILE A 93 0.58 -7.51 -2.91
CA ILE A 93 1.05 -8.60 -3.77
C ILE A 93 0.20 -8.70 -5.03
N VAL A 94 0.84 -9.19 -6.10
CA VAL A 94 0.19 -9.56 -7.36
C VAL A 94 0.69 -10.96 -7.72
N HIS A 95 -0.27 -11.85 -7.98
CA HIS A 95 0.02 -13.19 -8.45
C HIS A 95 0.81 -13.11 -9.77
N TRP A 96 1.78 -14.01 -9.97
CA TRP A 96 2.73 -13.95 -11.08
C TRP A 96 2.07 -13.90 -12.46
N ASP A 97 0.96 -14.60 -12.68
CA ASP A 97 0.24 -14.63 -13.94
C ASP A 97 -0.41 -13.28 -14.31
N TYR A 98 -0.57 -12.40 -13.33
CA TYR A 98 -1.20 -11.09 -13.48
C TYR A 98 -0.20 -9.92 -13.35
N ARG A 99 1.11 -10.20 -13.31
CA ARG A 99 2.15 -9.17 -13.35
C ARG A 99 2.19 -8.52 -14.74
N GLY A 100 2.57 -7.24 -14.80
CA GLY A 100 2.64 -6.49 -16.07
C GLY A 100 1.33 -5.81 -16.50
N TYR A 101 0.18 -6.16 -15.91
CA TYR A 101 -1.12 -5.55 -16.23
C TYR A 101 -1.47 -4.30 -15.40
N GLY A 102 -0.50 -3.72 -14.69
CA GLY A 102 -0.74 -2.54 -13.84
C GLY A 102 -1.58 -2.81 -12.59
N LEU A 103 -1.77 -4.09 -12.23
CA LEU A 103 -2.68 -4.49 -11.16
C LEU A 103 -2.25 -3.98 -9.77
N ALA A 104 -0.95 -3.98 -9.46
CA ALA A 104 -0.43 -3.43 -8.21
C ALA A 104 -0.86 -1.96 -8.01
N ARG A 105 -0.82 -1.15 -9.08
CA ARG A 105 -1.30 0.24 -9.05
C ARG A 105 -2.79 0.30 -8.72
N ARG A 106 -3.63 -0.47 -9.41
CA ARG A 106 -5.08 -0.50 -9.19
C ARG A 106 -5.43 -0.90 -7.75
N ILE A 107 -4.79 -1.94 -7.21
CA ILE A 107 -4.97 -2.39 -5.83
C ILE A 107 -4.55 -1.29 -4.84
N LYS A 108 -3.37 -0.69 -5.05
CA LYS A 108 -2.85 0.35 -4.16
C LYS A 108 -3.70 1.62 -4.18
N HIS A 109 -4.19 2.03 -5.35
CA HIS A 109 -5.13 3.15 -5.47
C HIS A 109 -6.42 2.88 -4.70
N LYS A 110 -6.99 1.67 -4.82
CA LYS A 110 -8.20 1.29 -4.07
C LYS A 110 -7.97 1.27 -2.56
N ALA A 111 -6.83 0.73 -2.12
CA ALA A 111 -6.45 0.75 -0.70
C ALA A 111 -6.29 2.18 -0.18
N PHE A 112 -5.65 3.05 -0.95
CA PHE A 112 -5.48 4.45 -0.61
C PHE A 112 -6.83 5.18 -0.51
N GLU A 113 -7.71 5.02 -1.49
CA GLU A 113 -9.06 5.59 -1.50
C GLU A 113 -9.83 5.22 -0.22
N ILE A 114 -9.86 3.91 0.11
CA ILE A 114 -10.56 3.41 1.30
C ILE A 114 -9.91 3.97 2.57
N SER A 115 -8.57 3.98 2.65
CA SER A 115 -7.85 4.53 3.80
C SER A 115 -8.17 6.02 4.00
N ARG A 116 -8.18 6.82 2.93
CA ARG A 116 -8.50 8.25 3.02
C ARG A 116 -9.95 8.50 3.42
N LYS A 117 -10.89 7.63 2.99
CA LYS A 117 -12.30 7.74 3.37
C LYS A 117 -12.53 7.38 4.83
N ARG A 118 -11.85 6.33 5.34
CA ARG A 118 -12.03 5.86 6.72
C ARG A 118 -11.25 6.68 7.74
N PHE A 119 -10.06 7.15 7.35
CA PHE A 119 -9.10 7.83 8.22
C PHE A 119 -8.69 9.16 7.57
N PRO A 120 -9.59 10.16 7.49
CA PRO A 120 -9.38 11.38 6.72
C PRO A 120 -8.21 12.22 7.21
N ASP A 121 -7.88 12.19 8.49
CA ASP A 121 -6.80 12.97 9.09
C ASP A 121 -5.53 12.17 9.33
N ALA A 122 -5.56 10.85 9.13
CA ALA A 122 -4.41 9.98 9.34
C ALA A 122 -3.30 10.23 8.32
N LYS A 123 -2.06 10.09 8.77
CA LYS A 123 -0.89 9.96 7.92
C LYS A 123 -0.86 8.55 7.35
N LEU A 124 -0.78 8.42 6.02
CA LEU A 124 -0.64 7.11 5.38
C LEU A 124 0.84 6.85 5.08
N PHE A 125 1.32 5.66 5.43
CA PHE A 125 2.72 5.34 5.25
C PHE A 125 2.96 3.91 4.76
N GLY A 126 4.20 3.60 4.41
CA GLY A 126 4.65 2.27 4.04
C GLY A 126 6.15 2.19 3.95
N LEU A 127 6.66 0.97 4.14
CA LEU A 127 8.06 0.62 3.93
C LEU A 127 8.19 -0.22 2.67
N THR A 128 9.15 0.09 1.82
CA THR A 128 9.38 -0.69 0.60
C THR A 128 10.83 -0.65 0.14
N THR A 129 11.31 -1.77 -0.41
CA THR A 129 12.57 -1.86 -1.16
C THR A 129 12.33 -1.77 -2.68
N GLY A 130 11.07 -1.79 -3.13
CA GLY A 130 10.71 -1.91 -4.55
C GLY A 130 10.47 -0.58 -5.24
N LEU A 131 11.27 -0.25 -6.25
CA LEU A 131 11.11 0.97 -7.06
C LEU A 131 9.70 1.10 -7.66
N ALA A 132 9.09 0.00 -8.09
CA ALA A 132 7.73 0.02 -8.65
C ALA A 132 6.71 0.50 -7.61
N VAL A 133 6.82 0.05 -6.35
CA VAL A 133 5.95 0.50 -5.25
C VAL A 133 6.23 1.94 -4.88
N MET A 134 7.50 2.38 -4.88
CA MET A 134 7.84 3.80 -4.66
C MET A 134 7.18 4.70 -5.70
N LYS A 135 7.22 4.33 -6.99
CA LYS A 135 6.55 5.09 -8.07
C LYS A 135 5.05 5.20 -7.84
N ILE A 136 4.37 4.09 -7.53
CA ILE A 136 2.93 4.08 -7.26
C ILE A 136 2.61 4.96 -6.04
N ASN A 137 3.39 4.87 -4.97
CA ASN A 137 3.21 5.71 -3.79
C ASN A 137 3.40 7.21 -4.13
N SER A 138 4.43 7.57 -4.91
CA SER A 138 4.67 8.96 -5.32
C SER A 138 3.51 9.53 -6.16
N GLU A 139 2.91 8.74 -7.04
CA GLU A 139 1.71 9.10 -7.80
C GLU A 139 0.50 9.41 -6.89
N LEU A 140 0.40 8.70 -5.76
CA LEU A 140 -0.63 8.92 -4.74
C LEU A 140 -0.31 10.10 -3.80
N GLY A 141 0.85 10.76 -3.99
CA GLY A 141 1.28 11.91 -3.20
C GLY A 141 2.09 11.57 -1.95
N TYR A 142 2.52 10.33 -1.79
CA TYR A 142 3.51 9.99 -0.76
C TYR A 142 4.87 10.59 -1.14
N ARG A 143 5.65 10.94 -0.11
CA ARG A 143 7.03 11.42 -0.24
C ARG A 143 7.97 10.47 0.50
N PRO A 144 9.21 10.26 0.01
CA PRO A 144 10.23 9.59 0.78
C PRO A 144 10.52 10.38 2.07
N VAL A 145 10.64 9.67 3.18
CA VAL A 145 10.90 10.26 4.49
C VAL A 145 11.87 9.40 5.28
N THR A 146 12.45 9.97 6.32
CA THR A 146 13.21 9.20 7.31
C THR A 146 12.28 8.39 8.20
N PHE A 147 12.80 7.34 8.83
CA PHE A 147 11.97 6.50 9.71
C PHE A 147 11.47 7.24 10.94
N SER A 148 12.17 8.28 11.38
CA SER A 148 11.75 9.15 12.48
C SER A 148 10.48 9.97 12.21
N GLU A 149 10.05 10.05 10.93
CA GLU A 149 8.79 10.72 10.55
C GLU A 149 7.62 9.75 10.47
N LEU A 150 7.90 8.45 10.64
CA LEU A 150 6.89 7.38 10.70
C LEU A 150 6.37 7.24 12.13
N THR A 151 5.55 6.22 12.35
CA THR A 151 5.04 5.92 13.69
C THR A 151 6.14 5.39 14.61
N ASP A 152 6.09 5.75 15.86
CA ASP A 152 6.87 5.19 16.97
C ASP A 152 6.20 4.00 17.67
N ASP A 153 5.02 3.59 17.16
CA ASP A 153 4.26 2.46 17.70
C ASP A 153 5.05 1.14 17.55
N GLU A 154 5.44 0.58 18.68
CA GLU A 154 6.21 -0.68 18.73
C GLU A 154 5.49 -1.87 18.06
N GLN A 155 4.16 -1.87 18.01
CA GLN A 155 3.41 -2.93 17.33
C GLN A 155 3.65 -2.92 15.82
N PHE A 156 3.84 -1.73 15.22
CA PHE A 156 4.24 -1.63 13.82
C PHE A 156 5.62 -2.26 13.61
N TRP A 157 6.61 -1.89 14.43
CA TRP A 157 8.00 -2.36 14.28
C TRP A 157 8.15 -3.86 14.55
N LYS A 158 7.31 -4.45 15.43
CA LYS A 158 7.22 -5.92 15.59
C LYS A 158 6.89 -6.64 14.29
N GLY A 159 6.15 -6.01 13.38
CA GLY A 159 5.87 -6.56 12.06
C GLY A 159 7.12 -6.80 11.19
N CYS A 160 8.25 -6.16 11.50
CA CYS A 160 9.51 -6.35 10.81
C CYS A 160 10.33 -7.55 11.34
N GLN A 161 9.97 -8.16 12.46
CA GLN A 161 10.75 -9.23 13.10
C GLN A 161 10.99 -10.46 12.20
N SER A 162 10.06 -10.73 11.29
CA SER A 162 10.17 -11.83 10.33
C SER A 162 10.93 -11.47 9.04
N CYS A 163 11.44 -10.25 8.93
CA CYS A 163 12.21 -9.80 7.77
C CYS A 163 13.68 -10.17 7.92
N VAL A 164 14.32 -10.63 6.84
CA VAL A 164 15.75 -10.98 6.81
C VAL A 164 16.67 -9.80 7.18
N ASN A 165 16.20 -8.57 7.05
CA ASN A 165 16.93 -7.33 7.38
C ASN A 165 16.60 -6.79 8.78
N TYR A 166 15.96 -7.58 9.63
CA TYR A 166 15.53 -7.12 10.96
C TYR A 166 16.72 -6.75 11.86
N ASP A 167 17.85 -7.46 11.72
CA ASP A 167 19.10 -7.15 12.43
C ASP A 167 19.60 -5.73 12.13
N ILE A 168 19.47 -5.26 10.88
CA ILE A 168 19.83 -3.89 10.49
C ILE A 168 18.94 -2.89 11.23
N LEU A 169 17.62 -3.14 11.23
CA LEU A 169 16.66 -2.26 11.90
C LEU A 169 16.95 -2.15 13.40
N LEU A 170 17.24 -3.27 14.07
CA LEU A 170 17.58 -3.30 15.49
C LEU A 170 18.88 -2.55 15.78
N ARG A 171 19.96 -2.81 15.05
CA ARG A 171 21.25 -2.11 15.22
C ARG A 171 21.11 -0.59 15.04
N MET A 172 20.20 -0.18 14.16
CA MET A 172 19.92 1.23 13.88
C MET A 172 18.84 1.83 14.80
N LYS A 173 18.41 1.12 15.83
CA LYS A 173 17.36 1.56 16.78
C LYS A 173 16.13 2.13 16.07
N HIS A 174 15.60 1.39 15.09
CA HIS A 174 14.47 1.75 14.23
C HIS A 174 14.62 3.04 13.41
N SER A 175 15.83 3.65 13.35
CA SER A 175 16.04 4.88 12.58
C SER A 175 16.30 4.66 11.10
N LYS A 176 16.78 3.46 10.70
CA LYS A 176 17.13 3.10 9.31
C LYS A 176 17.00 1.60 9.06
N CYS A 177 16.72 1.25 7.81
CA CYS A 177 16.80 -0.09 7.26
C CYS A 177 17.07 0.01 5.74
N LEU A 178 17.09 -1.11 5.02
CA LEU A 178 17.16 -1.13 3.55
C LEU A 178 15.87 -0.69 2.87
N CYS A 179 14.77 -0.61 3.60
CA CYS A 179 13.52 -0.05 3.11
C CYS A 179 13.57 1.48 3.02
N THR A 180 12.86 2.03 2.04
CA THR A 180 12.53 3.45 2.01
C THR A 180 11.20 3.67 2.73
N GLY A 181 11.18 4.60 3.67
CA GLY A 181 9.94 5.12 4.27
C GLY A 181 9.23 6.02 3.27
N MET A 182 7.95 5.79 3.06
CA MET A 182 7.10 6.63 2.21
C MET A 182 5.92 7.11 3.05
N LEU A 183 5.69 8.42 3.10
CA LEU A 183 4.65 9.07 3.90
C LEU A 183 3.75 9.95 3.03
N TYR A 184 2.46 9.83 3.21
CA TYR A 184 1.45 10.77 2.77
C TYR A 184 0.87 11.48 4.00
N ASP A 185 1.04 12.80 4.07
CA ASP A 185 0.45 13.62 5.11
C ASP A 185 -0.67 14.48 4.50
N PRO A 186 -1.92 14.38 4.97
CA PRO A 186 -3.01 15.21 4.48
C PRO A 186 -2.78 16.71 4.67
N ALA A 187 -1.96 17.12 5.63
CA ALA A 187 -1.59 18.52 5.83
C ALA A 187 -0.84 19.10 4.62
N TRP A 188 0.03 18.32 3.98
CA TRP A 188 0.76 18.76 2.79
C TRP A 188 -0.15 19.09 1.61
N GLN A 189 -1.31 18.44 1.50
CA GLN A 189 -2.29 18.75 0.44
C GLN A 189 -3.00 20.09 0.71
N LYS A 190 -3.25 20.40 1.99
CA LYS A 190 -3.82 21.69 2.38
C LYS A 190 -2.84 22.83 2.07
N GLU A 191 -1.54 22.63 2.34
CA GLU A 191 -0.49 23.60 2.02
C GLU A 191 -0.32 23.81 0.50
N LYS A 192 -0.28 22.72 -0.28
CA LYS A 192 -0.17 22.80 -1.74
C LYS A 192 -1.35 23.54 -2.36
N ARG A 193 -2.56 23.36 -1.85
CA ARG A 193 -3.73 24.10 -2.30
C ARG A 193 -3.61 25.60 -2.01
N LYS A 194 -3.03 25.98 -0.86
CA LYS A 194 -2.76 27.37 -0.51
C LYS A 194 -1.71 28.00 -1.41
N MET A 195 -0.63 27.27 -1.72
CA MET A 195 0.45 27.74 -2.60
C MET A 195 -0.03 27.94 -4.07
N ASN A 196 -1.01 27.17 -4.52
CA ASN A 196 -1.62 27.32 -5.85
C ASN A 196 -2.87 28.22 -5.86
N MET A 197 -3.14 28.92 -4.78
CA MET A 197 -4.26 29.88 -4.70
C MET A 197 -3.93 31.10 -5.57
N PRO A 198 -4.87 31.61 -6.39
CA PRO A 198 -4.71 32.90 -7.09
C PRO A 198 -4.29 33.99 -6.12
N TYR A 199 -3.47 34.92 -6.58
CA TYR A 199 -2.84 35.96 -5.73
C TYR A 199 -3.86 36.84 -5.00
N ASP A 200 -4.96 37.19 -5.64
CA ASP A 200 -6.10 37.91 -5.08
C ASP A 200 -6.76 37.15 -3.91
N MET A 201 -7.03 35.87 -4.09
CA MET A 201 -7.54 34.99 -3.01
C MET A 201 -6.55 34.83 -1.87
N PHE A 202 -5.22 34.82 -2.16
CA PHE A 202 -4.19 34.76 -1.16
C PHE A 202 -4.18 36.04 -0.31
N LEU A 203 -4.34 37.21 -0.90
CA LEU A 203 -4.43 38.48 -0.16
C LEU A 203 -5.65 38.53 0.75
N GLU A 204 -6.83 38.14 0.27
CA GLU A 204 -8.04 38.05 1.10
C GLU A 204 -7.87 37.09 2.29
N TRP A 205 -7.20 35.97 2.07
CA TRP A 205 -6.90 34.99 3.13
C TRP A 205 -5.95 35.58 4.19
N LEU A 206 -4.93 36.36 3.79
CA LEU A 206 -4.02 37.07 4.70
C LEU A 206 -4.75 38.13 5.52
N GLU A 207 -5.64 38.90 4.92
CA GLU A 207 -6.41 39.95 5.63
C GLU A 207 -7.35 39.37 6.68
N LYS A 208 -7.98 38.22 6.42
CA LYS A 208 -8.83 37.54 7.40
C LYS A 208 -8.04 37.06 8.63
N ARG A 209 -6.80 36.64 8.46
CA ARG A 209 -5.92 36.19 9.58
C ARG A 209 -5.34 37.30 10.43
N LYS A 210 -5.37 38.56 9.97
CA LYS A 210 -4.93 39.71 10.78
C LYS A 210 -6.03 40.21 11.73
N LYS A 211 -7.23 39.66 11.62
CA LYS A 211 -8.40 40.05 12.43
C LYS A 211 -8.72 39.06 13.56
N ASP A 212 -8.04 37.91 13.59
CA ASP A 212 -8.04 36.90 14.67
C ASP A 212 -6.75 37.04 15.50
#